data_1208d78a069794775d09c9da686ea89d
#
_entry.id   1208d78a069794775d09c9da686ea89d
#
_cell.length_a   1.000
_cell.length_b   1.000
_cell.length_c   1.000
_cell.angle_alpha   90.00
_cell.angle_beta   90.00
_cell.angle_gamma   90.00
#
_symmetry.space_group_name_H-M   'P 1'
#
loop_
_entity.id
_entity.type
_entity.pdbx_description
1 polymer ?
#
loop_
_entity_poly.entity_id
_entity_poly.type
_entity_poly.pdbx_seq_one_letter_code
_entity_poly.pdbx_strand_id
1 'polypeptide(L)'
;MTRLLDAGATIIGKSTCEYFCFSGGSHTSAPAPVHNPWRMGYSAGGSSSGSAALVAAGEVDLAIGGDQGGSIRMPASYCGIVGMKPTHGLVPYTGVMPIELMIDHTGPMTASVSDNALMLEVLAGPDGLDPRQHAGRESQPYATLMKQGAAGLKIGIVKEGFGWPQSLAASDDKVRKAAQVLAGLGARLEEISVPMHLVGPAIWLPIAAEGATQQMMKDNGHGFNWKGLYVTSMVDFHAGWKARADELSETLKLTMVLGEYFIQHYRGHFYAKSQNLARQLRAAYDSVLAD
;
A
#
# COMPACT_ATOMS: atom_id res chain seq x y z
N MET A 1 -14.04 -2.50 8.44
CA MET A 1 -14.46 -3.72 9.15
C MET A 1 -15.98 -3.85 9.16
N THR A 2 -16.75 -2.85 9.57
CA THR A 2 -18.24 -2.90 9.62
C THR A 2 -18.83 -3.39 8.31
N ARG A 3 -18.44 -2.83 7.17
CA ARG A 3 -18.93 -3.26 5.84
C ARG A 3 -18.73 -4.74 5.54
N LEU A 4 -17.62 -5.32 5.98
CA LEU A 4 -17.38 -6.76 5.80
C LEU A 4 -18.31 -7.59 6.69
N LEU A 5 -18.52 -7.17 7.94
CA LEU A 5 -19.48 -7.82 8.83
C LEU A 5 -20.90 -7.74 8.29
N ASP A 6 -21.32 -6.57 7.79
CA ASP A 6 -22.62 -6.34 7.18
C ASP A 6 -22.82 -7.18 5.91
N ALA A 7 -21.73 -7.48 5.20
CA ALA A 7 -21.72 -8.38 4.03
C ALA A 7 -21.66 -9.87 4.41
N GLY A 8 -21.67 -10.22 5.70
CA GLY A 8 -21.68 -11.59 6.18
C GLY A 8 -20.30 -12.22 6.43
N ALA A 9 -19.21 -11.45 6.36
CA ALA A 9 -17.89 -11.98 6.64
C ALA A 9 -17.70 -12.24 8.14
N THR A 10 -16.92 -13.29 8.47
CA THR A 10 -16.49 -13.58 9.83
C THR A 10 -15.05 -13.09 10.03
N ILE A 11 -14.82 -12.30 11.07
CA ILE A 11 -13.49 -11.84 11.43
C ILE A 11 -12.87 -12.84 12.40
N ILE A 12 -11.81 -13.51 11.98
CA ILE A 12 -11.15 -14.53 12.78
C ILE A 12 -9.97 -14.00 13.61
N GLY A 13 -9.43 -12.82 13.27
CA GLY A 13 -8.31 -12.27 14.01
C GLY A 13 -7.65 -11.07 13.35
N LYS A 14 -6.50 -10.69 13.91
CA LYS A 14 -5.58 -9.69 13.37
C LYS A 14 -4.31 -10.39 12.92
N SER A 15 -3.90 -10.16 11.70
CA SER A 15 -2.64 -10.69 11.18
C SER A 15 -1.45 -9.89 11.69
N THR A 16 -0.32 -10.56 11.85
CA THR A 16 0.96 -9.91 12.13
C THR A 16 1.38 -9.02 10.96
N CYS A 17 1.94 -7.87 11.27
CA CYS A 17 2.55 -6.97 10.28
C CYS A 17 3.92 -6.51 10.76
N GLU A 18 4.69 -5.89 9.86
CA GLU A 18 5.94 -5.26 10.23
C GLU A 18 5.72 -4.11 11.21
N TYR A 19 6.71 -3.82 12.04
CA TYR A 19 6.62 -2.78 13.07
C TYR A 19 6.21 -1.45 12.46
N PHE A 20 5.03 -0.95 12.85
CA PHE A 20 4.41 0.28 12.31
C PHE A 20 4.49 0.39 10.79
N CYS A 21 4.44 -0.73 10.09
CA CYS A 21 4.50 -0.84 8.62
C CYS A 21 5.80 -0.35 7.97
N PHE A 22 6.90 -0.20 8.71
CA PHE A 22 8.20 0.23 8.20
C PHE A 22 9.17 -0.92 7.95
N SER A 23 8.80 -1.79 7.01
CA SER A 23 9.69 -2.75 6.36
C SER A 23 9.01 -3.30 5.11
N GLY A 24 9.75 -3.50 4.04
CA GLY A 24 9.30 -4.24 2.85
C GLY A 24 9.58 -5.74 2.93
N GLY A 25 10.32 -6.16 3.96
CA GLY A 25 10.56 -7.57 4.27
C GLY A 25 9.52 -8.11 5.25
N SER A 26 9.78 -9.26 5.84
CA SER A 26 8.92 -9.85 6.88
C SER A 26 9.71 -10.22 8.13
N HIS A 27 10.78 -9.48 8.39
CA HIS A 27 11.77 -9.79 9.42
C HIS A 27 11.64 -8.93 10.69
N THR A 28 10.87 -7.84 10.63
CA THR A 28 10.68 -6.93 11.77
C THR A 28 9.32 -7.09 12.44
N SER A 29 8.56 -8.12 12.09
CA SER A 29 7.28 -8.44 12.72
C SER A 29 7.47 -8.90 14.17
N ALA A 30 6.55 -8.51 15.06
CA ALA A 30 6.53 -9.01 16.43
C ALA A 30 5.37 -10.01 16.61
N PRO A 31 5.57 -11.12 17.33
CA PRO A 31 6.76 -11.50 18.11
C PRO A 31 7.89 -12.18 17.32
N ALA A 32 7.69 -12.51 16.05
CA ALA A 32 8.68 -13.22 15.24
C ALA A 32 8.52 -12.88 13.74
N PRO A 33 9.58 -13.08 12.93
CA PRO A 33 9.50 -12.94 11.48
C PRO A 33 8.40 -13.81 10.88
N VAL A 34 7.72 -13.28 9.85
CA VAL A 34 6.75 -14.05 9.05
C VAL A 34 7.47 -14.71 7.90
N HIS A 35 7.38 -16.02 7.82
CA HIS A 35 7.98 -16.79 6.74
C HIS A 35 7.05 -16.93 5.55
N ASN A 36 7.63 -17.03 4.36
CA ASN A 36 6.90 -17.31 3.14
C ASN A 36 6.31 -18.72 3.21
N PRO A 37 4.99 -18.92 3.03
CA PRO A 37 4.36 -20.25 3.13
C PRO A 37 4.90 -21.26 2.12
N TRP A 38 5.39 -20.79 0.97
CA TRP A 38 5.95 -21.66 -0.06
C TRP A 38 7.36 -22.17 0.30
N ARG A 39 8.09 -21.42 1.13
CA ARG A 39 9.44 -21.80 1.53
C ARG A 39 9.83 -21.16 2.85
N MET A 40 9.88 -21.97 3.89
CA MET A 40 10.33 -21.57 5.23
C MET A 40 11.74 -20.94 5.16
N GLY A 41 11.96 -19.89 5.94
CA GLY A 41 13.21 -19.13 5.96
C GLY A 41 13.31 -18.04 4.89
N TYR A 42 12.36 -17.96 3.98
CA TYR A 42 12.27 -16.87 2.98
C TYR A 42 11.25 -15.82 3.42
N SER A 43 11.44 -14.59 2.97
CA SER A 43 10.56 -13.47 3.26
C SER A 43 9.17 -13.68 2.63
N ALA A 44 8.13 -13.35 3.40
CA ALA A 44 6.76 -13.21 2.90
C ALA A 44 6.52 -11.85 2.23
N GLY A 45 7.51 -10.95 2.24
CA GLY A 45 7.32 -9.55 1.91
C GLY A 45 6.59 -8.80 3.02
N GLY A 46 6.55 -7.47 2.94
CA GLY A 46 5.95 -6.62 3.96
C GLY A 46 5.41 -5.30 3.38
N SER A 47 4.72 -4.54 4.22
CA SER A 47 4.52 -4.74 5.66
C SER A 47 3.31 -5.60 6.03
N SER A 48 2.37 -5.91 5.12
CA SER A 48 1.21 -6.77 5.38
C SER A 48 1.59 -8.26 5.28
N SER A 49 2.68 -8.65 5.95
CA SER A 49 3.33 -9.95 5.84
C SER A 49 2.42 -11.10 6.27
N GLY A 50 1.81 -11.00 7.45
CA GLY A 50 0.91 -12.03 7.96
C GLY A 50 -0.38 -12.16 7.16
N SER A 51 -0.92 -11.03 6.65
CA SER A 51 -2.10 -11.06 5.76
C SER A 51 -1.83 -11.88 4.51
N ALA A 52 -0.67 -11.64 3.85
CA ALA A 52 -0.30 -12.39 2.65
C ALA A 52 -0.02 -13.86 2.95
N ALA A 53 0.70 -14.14 4.04
CA ALA A 53 1.05 -15.50 4.41
C ALA A 53 -0.19 -16.35 4.73
N LEU A 54 -1.14 -15.82 5.49
CA LEU A 54 -2.38 -16.51 5.84
C LEU A 54 -3.25 -16.84 4.64
N VAL A 55 -3.42 -15.90 3.71
CA VAL A 55 -4.15 -16.13 2.47
C VAL A 55 -3.43 -17.17 1.60
N ALA A 56 -2.10 -17.07 1.44
CA ALA A 56 -1.33 -18.00 0.64
C ALA A 56 -1.29 -19.42 1.22
N ALA A 57 -1.37 -19.55 2.55
CA ALA A 57 -1.48 -20.84 3.25
C ALA A 57 -2.89 -21.43 3.23
N GLY A 58 -3.90 -20.68 2.78
CA GLY A 58 -5.30 -21.11 2.81
C GLY A 58 -5.94 -21.11 4.21
N GLU A 59 -5.34 -20.41 5.16
CA GLU A 59 -5.86 -20.28 6.52
C GLU A 59 -7.02 -19.28 6.62
N VAL A 60 -7.09 -18.35 5.66
CA VAL A 60 -8.16 -17.38 5.51
C VAL A 60 -8.49 -17.18 4.03
N ASP A 61 -9.74 -16.92 3.71
CA ASP A 61 -10.17 -16.63 2.34
C ASP A 61 -9.74 -15.22 1.91
N LEU A 62 -9.84 -14.26 2.84
CA LEU A 62 -9.67 -12.83 2.61
C LEU A 62 -8.84 -12.21 3.72
N ALA A 63 -8.01 -11.22 3.38
CA ALA A 63 -7.32 -10.39 4.35
C ALA A 63 -7.30 -8.93 3.91
N ILE A 64 -7.11 -8.01 4.87
CA ILE A 64 -6.87 -6.60 4.61
C ILE A 64 -5.37 -6.32 4.78
N GLY A 65 -4.83 -5.49 3.90
CA GLY A 65 -3.49 -4.93 4.03
C GLY A 65 -3.49 -3.41 4.03
N GLY A 66 -2.38 -2.83 4.49
CA GLY A 66 -2.05 -1.42 4.32
C GLY A 66 -0.96 -1.23 3.28
N ASP A 67 -0.91 -0.08 2.57
CA ASP A 67 0.09 0.20 1.54
C ASP A 67 0.43 1.69 1.49
N GLN A 68 1.66 2.03 1.85
CA GLN A 68 2.21 3.39 1.78
C GLN A 68 3.36 3.48 0.76
N GLY A 69 3.93 2.32 0.39
CA GLY A 69 5.05 2.23 -0.54
C GLY A 69 5.15 0.85 -1.20
N GLY A 70 4.08 0.04 -1.15
CA GLY A 70 4.05 -1.31 -1.71
C GLY A 70 3.57 -2.39 -0.75
N SER A 71 3.15 -2.03 0.47
CA SER A 71 2.93 -2.99 1.56
C SER A 71 1.71 -3.91 1.44
N ILE A 72 0.84 -3.74 0.44
CA ILE A 72 -0.11 -4.75 -0.05
C ILE A 72 0.53 -5.54 -1.20
N ARG A 73 1.12 -4.84 -2.16
CA ARG A 73 1.56 -5.38 -3.45
C ARG A 73 2.82 -6.24 -3.33
N MET A 74 3.79 -5.81 -2.52
CA MET A 74 5.02 -6.57 -2.29
C MET A 74 4.75 -7.94 -1.65
N PRO A 75 4.07 -8.03 -0.49
CA PRO A 75 3.80 -9.33 0.11
C PRO A 75 2.87 -10.18 -0.76
N ALA A 76 1.93 -9.59 -1.50
CA ALA A 76 1.13 -10.33 -2.47
C ALA A 76 1.98 -10.97 -3.56
N SER A 77 2.96 -10.22 -4.11
CA SER A 77 3.89 -10.74 -5.10
C SER A 77 4.79 -11.85 -4.53
N TYR A 78 5.28 -11.71 -3.30
CA TYR A 78 6.16 -12.69 -2.66
C TYR A 78 5.44 -13.98 -2.31
N CYS A 79 4.19 -13.89 -1.89
CA CYS A 79 3.37 -15.04 -1.49
C CYS A 79 2.52 -15.62 -2.63
N GLY A 80 2.52 -14.99 -3.83
CA GLY A 80 1.78 -15.49 -4.99
C GLY A 80 0.26 -15.37 -4.86
N ILE A 81 -0.22 -14.29 -4.24
CA ILE A 81 -1.64 -13.96 -4.08
C ILE A 81 -2.00 -12.66 -4.84
N VAL A 82 -3.26 -12.27 -4.82
CA VAL A 82 -3.73 -11.01 -5.39
C VAL A 82 -3.81 -9.95 -4.31
N GLY A 83 -3.05 -8.86 -4.46
CA GLY A 83 -3.09 -7.71 -3.56
C GLY A 83 -3.39 -6.44 -4.34
N MET A 84 -4.48 -5.75 -3.97
CA MET A 84 -4.93 -4.53 -4.64
C MET A 84 -4.71 -3.31 -3.75
N LYS A 85 -3.85 -2.39 -4.20
CA LYS A 85 -3.80 -1.04 -3.64
C LYS A 85 -4.80 -0.17 -4.39
N PRO A 86 -5.95 0.17 -3.80
CA PRO A 86 -6.96 0.99 -4.45
C PRO A 86 -6.46 2.41 -4.73
N THR A 87 -7.23 3.15 -5.53
CA THR A 87 -7.05 4.60 -5.66
C THR A 87 -7.15 5.27 -4.30
N HIS A 88 -6.32 6.29 -4.04
CA HIS A 88 -6.31 7.03 -2.78
C HIS A 88 -7.72 7.54 -2.41
N GLY A 89 -8.16 7.23 -1.19
CA GLY A 89 -9.49 7.60 -0.69
C GLY A 89 -10.65 6.76 -1.24
N LEU A 90 -10.43 5.76 -2.09
CA LEU A 90 -11.52 4.88 -2.55
C LEU A 90 -12.02 3.96 -1.42
N VAL A 91 -11.10 3.40 -0.65
CA VAL A 91 -11.40 2.66 0.58
C VAL A 91 -11.07 3.57 1.76
N PRO A 92 -12.00 3.79 2.70
CA PRO A 92 -11.78 4.66 3.85
C PRO A 92 -10.70 4.10 4.78
N TYR A 93 -9.92 5.00 5.37
CA TYR A 93 -8.87 4.68 6.35
C TYR A 93 -9.32 4.91 7.80
N THR A 94 -10.60 5.20 7.99
CA THR A 94 -11.20 5.47 9.30
C THR A 94 -10.93 4.35 10.29
N GLY A 95 -10.41 4.70 11.47
CA GLY A 95 -10.08 3.74 12.52
C GLY A 95 -8.77 2.97 12.30
N VAL A 96 -8.02 3.25 11.25
CA VAL A 96 -6.66 2.76 11.04
C VAL A 96 -5.69 3.83 11.50
N MET A 97 -4.64 3.43 12.21
CA MET A 97 -3.59 4.35 12.65
C MET A 97 -2.90 4.98 11.43
N PRO A 98 -2.89 6.30 11.29
CA PRO A 98 -2.23 6.95 10.18
C PRO A 98 -0.71 6.89 10.31
N ILE A 99 -0.06 6.67 9.17
CA ILE A 99 1.40 6.76 9.03
C ILE A 99 1.73 8.10 8.41
N GLU A 100 1.22 8.32 7.20
CA GLU A 100 1.28 9.59 6.49
C GLU A 100 0.05 9.65 5.56
N LEU A 101 -0.84 10.61 5.84
CA LEU A 101 -2.19 10.64 5.28
C LEU A 101 -2.25 10.73 3.76
N MET A 102 -1.22 11.30 3.11
CA MET A 102 -1.18 11.45 1.65
C MET A 102 -0.80 10.17 0.91
N ILE A 103 -0.20 9.20 1.62
CA ILE A 103 0.22 7.92 1.03
C ILE A 103 -0.46 6.70 1.67
N ASP A 104 -1.23 6.91 2.73
CA ASP A 104 -1.95 5.82 3.41
C ASP A 104 -3.06 5.22 2.54
N HIS A 105 -2.98 3.92 2.32
CA HIS A 105 -4.00 3.13 1.64
C HIS A 105 -4.31 1.88 2.43
N THR A 106 -5.52 1.36 2.28
CA THR A 106 -5.89 0.01 2.71
C THR A 106 -6.65 -0.68 1.57
N GLY A 107 -6.54 -2.00 1.50
CA GLY A 107 -7.16 -2.74 0.40
C GLY A 107 -7.15 -4.26 0.59
N PRO A 108 -7.80 -4.98 -0.32
CA PRO A 108 -7.99 -6.41 -0.24
C PRO A 108 -6.74 -7.21 -0.64
N MET A 109 -6.57 -8.33 0.03
CA MET A 109 -5.58 -9.38 -0.26
C MET A 109 -6.28 -10.73 -0.28
N THR A 110 -6.22 -11.46 -1.39
CA THR A 110 -7.05 -12.65 -1.64
C THR A 110 -6.30 -13.66 -2.52
N ALA A 111 -6.76 -14.91 -2.55
CA ALA A 111 -6.17 -15.94 -3.40
C ALA A 111 -6.56 -15.76 -4.88
N SER A 112 -7.72 -15.17 -5.19
CA SER A 112 -8.23 -15.01 -6.55
C SER A 112 -8.57 -13.55 -6.88
N VAL A 113 -8.57 -13.22 -8.19
CA VAL A 113 -9.01 -11.90 -8.67
C VAL A 113 -10.51 -11.68 -8.43
N SER A 114 -11.32 -12.74 -8.51
CA SER A 114 -12.77 -12.65 -8.26
C SER A 114 -13.07 -12.25 -6.82
N ASP A 115 -12.40 -12.87 -5.86
CA ASP A 115 -12.58 -12.55 -4.44
C ASP A 115 -12.03 -11.16 -4.12
N ASN A 116 -10.96 -10.76 -4.80
CA ASN A 116 -10.39 -9.43 -4.66
C ASN A 116 -11.35 -8.35 -5.14
N ALA A 117 -11.97 -8.56 -6.31
CA ALA A 117 -12.97 -7.66 -6.87
C ALA A 117 -14.20 -7.56 -5.97
N LEU A 118 -14.70 -8.70 -5.47
CA LEU A 118 -15.85 -8.75 -4.55
C LEU A 118 -15.54 -8.02 -3.24
N MET A 119 -14.38 -8.28 -2.65
CA MET A 119 -13.96 -7.63 -1.41
C MET A 119 -13.76 -6.12 -1.60
N LEU A 120 -13.19 -5.70 -2.74
CA LEU A 120 -13.05 -4.28 -3.06
C LEU A 120 -14.41 -3.60 -3.19
N GLU A 121 -15.39 -4.26 -3.82
CA GLU A 121 -16.77 -3.77 -3.98
C GLU A 121 -17.42 -3.48 -2.62
N VAL A 122 -17.19 -4.33 -1.63
CA VAL A 122 -17.68 -4.16 -0.25
C VAL A 122 -16.94 -3.04 0.48
N LEU A 123 -15.62 -2.95 0.32
CA LEU A 123 -14.79 -2.00 1.05
C LEU A 123 -14.88 -0.56 0.52
N ALA A 124 -15.06 -0.38 -0.80
CA ALA A 124 -15.00 0.90 -1.48
C ALA A 124 -16.18 1.82 -1.15
N GLY A 125 -15.98 3.11 -1.41
CA GLY A 125 -16.98 4.15 -1.26
C GLY A 125 -16.87 4.95 0.03
N PRO A 126 -17.55 6.11 0.11
CA PRO A 126 -17.43 7.05 1.21
C PRO A 126 -18.04 6.50 2.50
N ASP A 127 -17.42 6.77 3.64
CA ASP A 127 -17.97 6.47 4.97
C ASP A 127 -18.44 7.72 5.73
N GLY A 128 -18.24 8.91 5.17
CA GLY A 128 -18.58 10.18 5.79
C GLY A 128 -17.64 10.62 6.92
N LEU A 129 -16.60 9.85 7.20
CA LEU A 129 -15.67 10.05 8.32
C LEU A 129 -14.22 10.25 7.88
N ASP A 130 -13.80 9.69 6.75
CA ASP A 130 -12.47 9.89 6.19
C ASP A 130 -12.44 11.15 5.29
N PRO A 131 -11.81 12.25 5.71
CA PRO A 131 -11.80 13.50 4.95
C PRO A 131 -10.97 13.46 3.66
N ARG A 132 -10.25 12.36 3.39
CA ARG A 132 -9.51 12.14 2.14
C ARG A 132 -10.40 11.66 1.00
N GLN A 133 -11.64 11.28 1.33
CA GLN A 133 -12.60 10.80 0.35
C GLN A 133 -13.25 11.97 -0.38
N HIS A 134 -13.09 11.99 -1.69
CA HIS A 134 -13.70 13.01 -2.56
C HIS A 134 -15.06 12.53 -3.07
N ALA A 135 -15.94 13.47 -3.36
CA ALA A 135 -17.20 13.18 -4.05
C ALA A 135 -16.95 12.42 -5.36
N GLY A 136 -17.82 11.47 -5.70
CA GLY A 136 -17.67 10.64 -6.89
C GLY A 136 -16.73 9.43 -6.73
N ARG A 137 -16.28 9.12 -5.52
CA ARG A 137 -15.51 7.92 -5.20
C ARG A 137 -16.41 6.77 -4.71
N GLU A 138 -17.52 6.58 -5.37
CA GLU A 138 -18.45 5.49 -5.07
C GLU A 138 -17.88 4.14 -5.47
N SER A 139 -18.31 3.08 -4.76
CA SER A 139 -18.01 1.71 -5.17
C SER A 139 -18.60 1.42 -6.55
N GLN A 140 -17.90 0.60 -7.33
CA GLN A 140 -18.37 0.11 -8.61
C GLN A 140 -18.61 -1.40 -8.53
N PRO A 141 -19.41 -2.00 -9.42
CA PRO A 141 -19.63 -3.44 -9.43
C PRO A 141 -18.43 -4.19 -10.03
N TYR A 142 -17.29 -4.17 -9.32
CA TYR A 142 -16.00 -4.71 -9.80
C TYR A 142 -16.09 -6.18 -10.13
N ALA A 143 -16.85 -6.97 -9.36
CA ALA A 143 -17.06 -8.39 -9.61
C ALA A 143 -17.82 -8.67 -10.93
N THR A 144 -18.59 -7.70 -11.39
CA THR A 144 -19.26 -7.75 -12.71
C THR A 144 -18.34 -7.20 -13.80
N LEU A 145 -17.68 -6.05 -13.55
CA LEU A 145 -16.83 -5.39 -14.53
C LEU A 145 -15.64 -6.26 -14.96
N MET A 146 -15.05 -7.03 -14.06
CA MET A 146 -13.95 -7.93 -14.40
C MET A 146 -14.31 -8.98 -15.47
N LYS A 147 -15.59 -9.31 -15.65
CA LYS A 147 -16.07 -10.28 -16.65
C LYS A 147 -16.03 -9.74 -18.08
N GLN A 148 -15.78 -8.45 -18.27
CA GLN A 148 -15.66 -7.85 -19.61
C GLN A 148 -14.42 -8.30 -20.37
N GLY A 149 -13.43 -8.90 -19.66
CA GLY A 149 -12.19 -9.38 -20.25
C GLY A 149 -11.21 -8.25 -20.60
N ALA A 150 -10.22 -8.59 -21.44
CA ALA A 150 -9.16 -7.66 -21.82
C ALA A 150 -9.31 -7.09 -23.24
N ALA A 151 -10.29 -7.53 -24.01
CA ALA A 151 -10.45 -7.13 -25.41
C ALA A 151 -10.66 -5.62 -25.54
N GLY A 152 -9.85 -4.98 -26.37
CA GLY A 152 -9.94 -3.54 -26.63
C GLY A 152 -9.25 -2.65 -25.59
N LEU A 153 -8.74 -3.18 -24.49
CA LEU A 153 -7.94 -2.40 -23.53
C LEU A 153 -6.63 -1.94 -24.19
N LYS A 154 -6.26 -0.70 -23.95
CA LYS A 154 -4.90 -0.18 -24.21
C LYS A 154 -4.07 -0.34 -22.95
N ILE A 155 -2.91 -0.97 -23.06
CA ILE A 155 -2.00 -1.26 -21.93
C ILE A 155 -0.63 -0.69 -22.24
N GLY A 156 -0.21 0.32 -21.49
CA GLY A 156 1.12 0.89 -21.56
C GLY A 156 2.13 0.09 -20.74
N ILE A 157 3.24 -0.32 -21.37
CA ILE A 157 4.39 -0.92 -20.69
C ILE A 157 5.40 0.19 -20.43
N VAL A 158 5.52 0.61 -19.18
CA VAL A 158 6.45 1.69 -18.78
C VAL A 158 7.88 1.16 -18.84
N LYS A 159 8.68 1.68 -19.78
CA LYS A 159 10.09 1.27 -19.98
C LYS A 159 10.92 1.35 -18.71
N GLU A 160 10.77 2.46 -18.00
CA GLU A 160 11.51 2.78 -16.78
C GLU A 160 11.15 1.87 -15.59
N GLY A 161 10.08 1.08 -15.70
CA GLY A 161 9.68 0.11 -14.68
C GLY A 161 10.50 -1.19 -14.68
N PHE A 162 11.38 -1.38 -15.66
CA PHE A 162 12.13 -2.62 -15.88
C PHE A 162 13.64 -2.39 -15.86
N GLY A 163 14.38 -3.47 -15.63
CA GLY A 163 15.85 -3.46 -15.76
C GLY A 163 16.56 -2.69 -14.65
N TRP A 164 15.94 -2.52 -13.49
CA TRP A 164 16.60 -1.90 -12.35
C TRP A 164 17.72 -2.81 -11.84
N PRO A 165 18.85 -2.23 -11.37
CA PRO A 165 19.98 -3.05 -10.88
C PRO A 165 19.61 -4.01 -9.76
N GLN A 166 18.55 -3.69 -8.99
CA GLN A 166 18.04 -4.50 -7.88
C GLN A 166 16.93 -5.46 -8.29
N SER A 167 16.41 -5.37 -9.53
CA SER A 167 15.34 -6.28 -9.98
C SER A 167 15.92 -7.65 -10.39
N LEU A 168 15.09 -8.66 -10.22
CA LEU A 168 15.39 -9.99 -10.77
C LEU A 168 14.84 -10.07 -12.21
N ALA A 169 15.69 -10.41 -13.16
CA ALA A 169 15.28 -10.57 -14.56
C ALA A 169 14.06 -11.51 -14.71
N ALA A 170 14.00 -12.56 -13.89
CA ALA A 170 12.86 -13.48 -13.88
C ALA A 170 11.53 -12.80 -13.49
N SER A 171 11.56 -11.74 -12.65
CA SER A 171 10.37 -10.98 -12.32
C SER A 171 9.94 -10.07 -13.47
N ASP A 172 10.89 -9.38 -14.09
CA ASP A 172 10.64 -8.53 -15.27
C ASP A 172 10.04 -9.36 -16.41
N ASP A 173 10.61 -10.55 -16.67
CA ASP A 173 10.12 -11.50 -17.67
C ASP A 173 8.69 -11.98 -17.39
N LYS A 174 8.35 -12.23 -16.13
CA LYS A 174 6.98 -12.63 -15.74
C LYS A 174 5.97 -11.54 -16.03
N VAL A 175 6.31 -10.29 -15.72
CA VAL A 175 5.43 -9.13 -15.99
C VAL A 175 5.24 -8.94 -17.50
N ARG A 176 6.33 -9.02 -18.29
CA ARG A 176 6.25 -8.95 -19.75
C ARG A 176 5.42 -10.09 -20.36
N LYS A 177 5.58 -11.32 -19.85
CA LYS A 177 4.75 -12.46 -20.28
C LYS A 177 3.28 -12.26 -19.92
N ALA A 178 2.96 -11.73 -18.75
CA ALA A 178 1.58 -11.40 -18.37
C ALA A 178 0.96 -10.39 -19.35
N ALA A 179 1.70 -9.34 -19.71
CA ALA A 179 1.25 -8.39 -20.73
C ALA A 179 0.97 -9.09 -22.09
N GLN A 180 1.84 -9.99 -22.52
CA GLN A 180 1.64 -10.75 -23.77
C GLN A 180 0.39 -11.65 -23.71
N VAL A 181 0.08 -12.24 -22.56
CA VAL A 181 -1.17 -13.00 -22.36
C VAL A 181 -2.38 -12.08 -22.55
N LEU A 182 -2.34 -10.88 -22.00
CA LEU A 182 -3.42 -9.89 -22.19
C LEU A 182 -3.57 -9.49 -23.67
N ALA A 183 -2.46 -9.34 -24.40
CA ALA A 183 -2.50 -9.13 -25.85
C ALA A 183 -3.17 -10.29 -26.59
N GLY A 184 -2.87 -11.53 -26.21
CA GLY A 184 -3.53 -12.73 -26.74
C GLY A 184 -5.04 -12.76 -26.45
N LEU A 185 -5.50 -12.04 -25.42
CA LEU A 185 -6.91 -11.87 -25.07
C LEU A 185 -7.54 -10.61 -25.71
N GLY A 186 -6.85 -9.95 -26.63
CA GLY A 186 -7.37 -8.84 -27.42
C GLY A 186 -7.02 -7.44 -26.89
N ALA A 187 -6.14 -7.31 -25.91
CA ALA A 187 -5.61 -6.03 -25.50
C ALA A 187 -4.56 -5.51 -26.49
N ARG A 188 -4.39 -4.19 -26.57
CA ARG A 188 -3.31 -3.54 -27.33
C ARG A 188 -2.19 -3.17 -26.37
N LEU A 189 -0.98 -3.65 -26.63
CA LEU A 189 0.20 -3.29 -25.86
C LEU A 189 0.96 -2.18 -26.57
N GLU A 190 1.38 -1.19 -25.78
CA GLU A 190 2.26 -0.13 -26.24
C GLU A 190 3.38 0.08 -25.22
N GLU A 191 4.61 0.27 -25.70
CA GLU A 191 5.73 0.63 -24.87
C GLU A 191 5.73 2.14 -24.69
N ILE A 192 5.55 2.61 -23.44
CA ILE A 192 5.49 4.02 -23.10
C ILE A 192 6.70 4.44 -22.25
N SER A 193 7.01 5.72 -22.23
CA SER A 193 8.12 6.28 -21.44
C SER A 193 7.61 7.34 -20.46
N VAL A 194 7.95 7.14 -19.19
CA VAL A 194 7.70 8.11 -18.10
C VAL A 194 9.02 8.32 -17.35
N PRO A 195 9.96 9.15 -17.85
CA PRO A 195 11.30 9.30 -17.24
C PRO A 195 11.26 9.70 -15.76
N MET A 196 10.26 10.44 -15.32
CA MET A 196 10.06 10.76 -13.91
C MET A 196 9.79 9.54 -13.02
N HIS A 197 9.44 8.38 -13.57
CA HIS A 197 9.29 7.13 -12.82
C HIS A 197 10.57 6.80 -12.05
N LEU A 198 11.74 7.03 -12.64
CA LEU A 198 13.05 6.73 -12.05
C LEU A 198 13.33 7.52 -10.77
N VAL A 199 12.74 8.70 -10.61
CA VAL A 199 12.92 9.53 -9.41
C VAL A 199 11.80 9.34 -8.38
N GLY A 200 10.84 8.46 -8.67
CA GLY A 200 9.72 8.15 -7.78
C GLY A 200 10.14 7.80 -6.35
N PRO A 201 11.09 6.89 -6.12
CA PRO A 201 11.59 6.57 -4.77
C PRO A 201 12.17 7.79 -4.02
N ALA A 202 12.89 8.67 -4.72
CA ALA A 202 13.46 9.88 -4.14
C ALA A 202 12.38 10.93 -3.80
N ILE A 203 11.26 10.94 -4.53
CA ILE A 203 10.08 11.76 -4.20
C ILE A 203 9.35 11.18 -2.98
N TRP A 204 9.19 9.86 -2.95
CA TRP A 204 8.47 9.16 -1.88
C TRP A 204 9.17 9.24 -0.53
N LEU A 205 10.51 9.11 -0.49
CA LEU A 205 11.29 8.98 0.74
C LEU A 205 11.08 10.14 1.73
N PRO A 206 11.18 11.44 1.36
CA PRO A 206 10.93 12.53 2.30
C PRO A 206 9.46 12.55 2.78
N ILE A 207 8.50 12.23 1.93
CA ILE A 207 7.09 12.17 2.32
C ILE A 207 6.91 11.09 3.39
N ALA A 208 7.45 9.91 3.16
CA ALA A 208 7.34 8.80 4.10
C ALA A 208 8.11 9.06 5.41
N ALA A 209 9.38 9.48 5.32
CA ALA A 209 10.24 9.62 6.50
C ALA A 209 9.84 10.82 7.37
N GLU A 210 9.70 12.02 6.79
CA GLU A 210 9.28 13.20 7.56
C GLU A 210 7.83 13.05 8.03
N GLY A 211 6.93 12.57 7.14
CA GLY A 211 5.52 12.38 7.45
C GLY A 211 5.30 11.39 8.58
N ALA A 212 5.89 10.20 8.51
CA ALA A 212 5.77 9.21 9.58
C ALA A 212 6.38 9.69 10.90
N THR A 213 7.56 10.32 10.85
CA THR A 213 8.19 10.86 12.05
C THR A 213 7.30 11.90 12.72
N GLN A 214 6.72 12.81 11.94
CA GLN A 214 5.86 13.85 12.48
C GLN A 214 4.48 13.31 12.85
N GLN A 215 3.72 12.77 11.89
CA GLN A 215 2.33 12.39 12.07
C GLN A 215 2.16 11.16 12.96
N MET A 216 2.81 10.05 12.62
CA MET A 216 2.65 8.80 13.32
C MET A 216 3.29 8.84 14.71
N MET A 217 4.52 9.31 14.81
CA MET A 217 5.29 9.18 16.05
C MET A 217 5.20 10.43 16.94
N LYS A 218 5.57 11.61 16.46
CA LYS A 218 5.61 12.83 17.32
C LYS A 218 4.23 13.33 17.68
N ASP A 219 3.28 13.26 16.74
CA ASP A 219 1.88 13.67 16.94
C ASP A 219 0.96 12.50 17.33
N ASN A 220 1.53 11.34 17.67
CA ASN A 220 0.82 10.15 18.14
C ASN A 220 -0.28 9.65 17.18
N GLY A 221 -0.10 9.83 15.88
CA GLY A 221 -1.04 9.40 14.87
C GLY A 221 -2.32 10.22 14.77
N HIS A 222 -2.41 11.39 15.44
CA HIS A 222 -3.62 12.18 15.30
C HIS A 222 -3.58 13.18 14.14
N GLY A 223 -2.41 13.67 13.74
CA GLY A 223 -2.24 14.62 12.63
C GLY A 223 -3.02 15.92 12.77
N PHE A 224 -2.40 17.06 12.49
CA PHE A 224 -3.06 18.35 12.53
C PHE A 224 -3.91 18.58 11.27
N ASN A 225 -5.01 19.35 11.42
CA ASN A 225 -5.97 19.69 10.36
C ASN A 225 -6.77 18.50 9.79
N TRP A 226 -6.78 17.37 10.47
CA TRP A 226 -7.58 16.22 10.11
C TRP A 226 -8.99 16.35 10.65
N LYS A 227 -10.01 16.27 9.82
CA LYS A 227 -11.43 16.36 10.20
C LYS A 227 -12.13 15.02 10.34
N GLY A 228 -11.38 13.93 10.37
CA GLY A 228 -11.92 12.59 10.48
C GLY A 228 -12.26 12.17 11.90
N LEU A 229 -12.64 10.92 12.05
CA LEU A 229 -12.87 10.31 13.35
C LEU A 229 -11.53 10.02 14.03
N TYR A 230 -11.38 10.49 15.27
CA TYR A 230 -10.25 10.16 16.13
C TYR A 230 -10.60 9.05 17.13
N VAL A 231 -9.76 8.03 17.21
CA VAL A 231 -9.83 7.01 18.25
C VAL A 231 -8.95 7.43 19.41
N THR A 232 -9.50 8.17 20.37
CA THR A 232 -8.73 8.81 21.47
C THR A 232 -7.97 7.77 22.29
N SER A 233 -8.57 6.61 22.56
CA SER A 233 -7.89 5.54 23.29
C SER A 233 -6.66 4.99 22.54
N MET A 234 -6.66 5.02 21.20
CA MET A 234 -5.48 4.66 20.40
C MET A 234 -4.39 5.73 20.51
N VAL A 235 -4.78 7.01 20.49
CA VAL A 235 -3.84 8.14 20.67
C VAL A 235 -3.16 8.04 22.03
N ASP A 236 -3.94 7.83 23.10
CA ASP A 236 -3.43 7.71 24.47
C ASP A 236 -2.49 6.49 24.62
N PHE A 237 -2.90 5.34 24.09
CA PHE A 237 -2.06 4.13 24.12
C PHE A 237 -0.75 4.32 23.35
N HIS A 238 -0.83 4.91 22.16
CA HIS A 238 0.33 5.12 21.32
C HIS A 238 1.31 6.14 21.92
N ALA A 239 0.83 7.16 22.64
CA ALA A 239 1.69 8.15 23.28
C ALA A 239 2.73 7.54 24.24
N GLY A 240 2.48 6.32 24.73
CA GLY A 240 3.41 5.54 25.56
C GLY A 240 4.64 5.00 24.82
N TRP A 241 4.74 5.12 23.49
CA TRP A 241 5.85 4.54 22.70
C TRP A 241 7.22 5.06 23.14
N LYS A 242 7.30 6.30 23.61
CA LYS A 242 8.58 6.93 24.06
C LYS A 242 9.22 6.17 25.21
N ALA A 243 8.41 5.65 26.13
CA ALA A 243 8.90 4.84 27.24
C ALA A 243 9.33 3.42 26.82
N ARG A 244 9.01 3.02 25.58
CA ARG A 244 9.27 1.71 25.02
C ARG A 244 10.03 1.80 23.67
N ALA A 245 10.75 2.89 23.44
CA ALA A 245 11.42 3.16 22.17
C ALA A 245 12.46 2.09 21.79
N ASP A 246 13.05 1.41 22.77
CA ASP A 246 14.00 0.33 22.54
C ASP A 246 13.34 -0.91 21.87
N GLU A 247 12.04 -1.07 22.02
CA GLU A 247 11.28 -2.17 21.40
C GLU A 247 10.96 -1.91 19.91
N LEU A 248 11.15 -0.68 19.43
CA LEU A 248 10.92 -0.36 18.02
C LEU A 248 11.92 -1.08 17.12
N SER A 249 11.46 -1.50 15.94
CA SER A 249 12.33 -2.15 14.95
C SER A 249 13.42 -1.23 14.44
N GLU A 250 14.54 -1.83 14.00
CA GLU A 250 15.67 -1.08 13.46
C GLU A 250 15.29 -0.23 12.24
N THR A 251 14.40 -0.76 11.39
CA THR A 251 13.92 -0.05 10.20
C THR A 251 13.09 1.18 10.57
N LEU A 252 12.24 1.07 11.58
CA LEU A 252 11.48 2.21 12.09
C LEU A 252 12.39 3.24 12.77
N LYS A 253 13.32 2.80 13.63
CA LYS A 253 14.32 3.69 14.27
C LYS A 253 15.11 4.47 13.22
N LEU A 254 15.60 3.78 12.18
CA LEU A 254 16.32 4.43 11.08
C LEU A 254 15.45 5.46 10.36
N THR A 255 14.19 5.13 10.07
CA THR A 255 13.25 6.06 9.43
C THR A 255 13.01 7.30 10.27
N MET A 256 12.82 7.12 11.59
CA MET A 256 12.62 8.24 12.52
C MET A 256 13.86 9.14 12.63
N VAL A 257 15.05 8.55 12.70
CA VAL A 257 16.31 9.32 12.73
C VAL A 257 16.47 10.12 11.44
N LEU A 258 16.20 9.52 10.30
CA LEU A 258 16.26 10.19 9.00
C LEU A 258 15.22 11.31 8.88
N GLY A 259 13.98 11.03 9.26
CA GLY A 259 12.90 12.01 9.22
C GLY A 259 13.15 13.18 10.17
N GLU A 260 13.62 12.91 11.40
CA GLU A 260 13.98 13.96 12.35
C GLU A 260 15.16 14.81 11.86
N TYR A 261 16.17 14.18 11.25
CA TYR A 261 17.28 14.89 10.62
C TYR A 261 16.78 15.86 9.55
N PHE A 262 15.89 15.42 8.67
CA PHE A 262 15.30 16.29 7.65
C PHE A 262 14.47 17.43 8.26
N ILE A 263 13.64 17.14 9.25
CA ILE A 263 12.82 18.14 9.93
C ILE A 263 13.69 19.22 10.59
N GLN A 264 14.70 18.81 11.35
CA GLN A 264 15.57 19.75 12.11
C GLN A 264 16.45 20.60 11.19
N HIS A 265 17.04 20.02 10.16
CA HIS A 265 17.98 20.74 9.29
C HIS A 265 17.29 21.47 8.14
N TYR A 266 16.20 20.93 7.62
CA TYR A 266 15.54 21.44 6.41
C TYR A 266 14.10 21.90 6.62
N ARG A 267 13.56 21.81 7.84
CA ARG A 267 12.30 22.44 8.25
C ARG A 267 11.12 22.05 7.35
N GLY A 268 11.01 20.81 6.91
CA GLY A 268 9.95 20.33 6.01
C GLY A 268 10.14 20.73 4.54
N HIS A 269 11.29 21.31 4.17
CA HIS A 269 11.56 21.73 2.79
C HIS A 269 11.50 20.56 1.81
N PHE A 270 12.08 19.42 2.18
CA PHE A 270 12.09 18.24 1.30
C PHE A 270 10.73 17.57 1.23
N TYR A 271 9.98 17.52 2.33
CA TYR A 271 8.59 17.08 2.30
C TYR A 271 7.75 17.92 1.32
N ALA A 272 7.78 19.25 1.47
CA ALA A 272 7.03 20.17 0.61
C ALA A 272 7.46 20.06 -0.86
N LYS A 273 8.78 20.00 -1.13
CA LYS A 273 9.32 19.81 -2.46
C LYS A 273 8.86 18.49 -3.07
N SER A 274 8.88 17.41 -2.31
CA SER A 274 8.43 16.08 -2.75
C SER A 274 6.94 16.05 -3.07
N GLN A 275 6.09 16.72 -2.29
CA GLN A 275 4.67 16.87 -2.60
C GLN A 275 4.45 17.61 -3.93
N ASN A 276 5.25 18.65 -4.21
CA ASN A 276 5.18 19.37 -5.49
C ASN A 276 5.67 18.50 -6.66
N LEU A 277 6.75 17.73 -6.47
CA LEU A 277 7.26 16.81 -7.50
C LEU A 277 6.30 15.64 -7.75
N ALA A 278 5.59 15.16 -6.71
CA ALA A 278 4.56 14.14 -6.87
C ALA A 278 3.42 14.59 -7.81
N ARG A 279 3.07 15.88 -7.83
CA ARG A 279 2.11 16.43 -8.80
C ARG A 279 2.64 16.37 -10.23
N GLN A 280 3.93 16.65 -10.43
CA GLN A 280 4.56 16.57 -11.75
C GLN A 280 4.67 15.10 -12.21
N LEU A 281 5.03 14.19 -11.31
CA LEU A 281 5.06 12.75 -11.59
C LEU A 281 3.67 12.25 -12.00
N ARG A 282 2.63 12.67 -11.27
CA ARG A 282 1.25 12.36 -11.62
C ARG A 282 0.89 12.88 -13.02
N ALA A 283 1.18 14.15 -13.31
CA ALA A 283 0.91 14.75 -14.62
C ALA A 283 1.65 14.01 -15.76
N ALA A 284 2.88 13.52 -15.50
CA ALA A 284 3.62 12.72 -16.46
C ALA A 284 2.92 11.39 -16.78
N TYR A 285 2.35 10.73 -15.77
CA TYR A 285 1.52 9.53 -15.99
C TYR A 285 0.20 9.87 -16.68
N ASP A 286 -0.48 10.91 -16.23
CA ASP A 286 -1.78 11.31 -16.80
C ASP A 286 -1.64 11.65 -18.30
N SER A 287 -0.51 12.24 -18.72
CA SER A 287 -0.28 12.57 -20.13
C SER A 287 -0.14 11.35 -21.04
N VAL A 288 0.47 10.26 -20.58
CA VAL A 288 0.60 9.02 -21.38
C VAL A 288 -0.62 8.09 -21.28
N LEU A 289 -1.53 8.38 -20.36
CA LEU A 289 -2.80 7.65 -20.19
C LEU A 289 -3.97 8.35 -20.92
N ALA A 290 -3.76 9.59 -21.38
CA ALA A 290 -4.78 10.35 -22.11
C ALA A 290 -4.94 9.90 -23.59
N ASP A 291 -3.91 9.26 -24.16
CA ASP A 291 -3.86 8.72 -25.52
C ASP A 291 -4.35 7.26 -25.57
#